data_1df38fd45d8aba5eb2a5dc4ef656f4aa
#
_entry.id   1df38fd45d8aba5eb2a5dc4ef656f4aa
#
_cell.length_a   1.000
_cell.length_b   1.000
_cell.length_c   1.000
_cell.angle_alpha   90.00
_cell.angle_beta   90.00
_cell.angle_gamma   90.00
#
_symmetry.space_group_name_H-M   'P 1'
#
loop_
_entity.id
_entity.type
_entity.pdbx_description
1 polymer ?
#
loop_
_entity_poly.entity_id
_entity_poly.type
_entity_poly.pdbx_seq_one_letter_code
_entity_poly.pdbx_strand_id
1 'polypeptide(L)'
;MMYYGMGAAVAVRVSNFKGQGDGQNVRRSAYAGLHIILCMEVVLLGIVFALRGQVGGWFTDNAEVSGMVAALFFPFLVYQFGDGLQINFANALRGISDVKPMMIIAFISYFIISLPVGYLCGFVFGWGLTGVWMAFPFGLTSAGVMLWLRFRKQTRERI
;
A
#
# COMPACT_ATOMS: atom_id res chain seq x y z
N MET A 1 8.25 -0.11 8.19
CA MET A 1 8.19 -1.05 9.34
C MET A 1 7.01 -0.78 10.29
N MET A 2 6.65 0.48 10.57
CA MET A 2 5.52 0.83 11.48
C MET A 2 4.18 0.24 11.02
N TYR A 3 3.87 0.25 9.72
CA TYR A 3 2.62 -0.30 9.17
C TYR A 3 2.47 -1.81 9.33
N TYR A 4 3.58 -2.55 9.39
CA TYR A 4 3.53 -4.00 9.62
C TYR A 4 2.99 -4.34 11.01
N GLY A 5 3.39 -3.57 12.04
CA GLY A 5 2.86 -3.73 13.39
C GLY A 5 1.35 -3.46 13.45
N MET A 6 0.89 -2.39 12.79
CA MET A 6 -0.53 -2.08 12.69
C MET A 6 -1.31 -3.15 11.91
N GLY A 7 -0.75 -3.63 10.80
CA GLY A 7 -1.34 -4.73 10.03
C GLY A 7 -1.49 -6.00 10.87
N ALA A 8 -0.47 -6.37 11.64
CA ALA A 8 -0.53 -7.51 12.56
C ALA A 8 -1.63 -7.33 13.61
N ALA A 9 -1.76 -6.15 14.20
CA ALA A 9 -2.83 -5.84 15.15
C ALA A 9 -4.23 -5.97 14.53
N VAL A 10 -4.39 -5.54 13.26
CA VAL A 10 -5.63 -5.73 12.49
C VAL A 10 -5.92 -7.22 12.30
N ALA A 11 -4.94 -8.02 11.91
CA ALA A 11 -5.11 -9.46 11.72
C ALA A 11 -5.58 -10.15 13.00
N VAL A 12 -4.94 -9.86 14.14
CA VAL A 12 -5.32 -10.42 15.46
C VAL A 12 -6.74 -10.02 15.83
N ARG A 13 -7.07 -8.74 15.71
CA ARG A 13 -8.40 -8.24 16.10
C ARG A 13 -9.51 -8.81 15.20
N VAL A 14 -9.27 -8.88 13.90
CA VAL A 14 -10.19 -9.47 12.93
C VAL A 14 -10.39 -10.97 13.20
N SER A 15 -9.32 -11.71 13.50
CA SER A 15 -9.42 -13.15 13.82
C SER A 15 -10.20 -13.41 15.11
N ASN A 16 -10.03 -12.56 16.12
CA ASN A 16 -10.79 -12.66 17.39
C ASN A 16 -12.30 -12.49 17.14
N PHE A 17 -12.72 -11.45 16.45
CA PHE A 17 -14.14 -11.22 16.16
C PHE A 17 -14.73 -12.26 15.20
N LYS A 18 -13.91 -12.78 14.27
CA LYS A 18 -14.33 -13.91 13.43
C LYS A 18 -14.60 -15.15 14.27
N GLY A 19 -13.74 -15.46 15.24
CA GLY A 19 -13.93 -16.59 16.17
C GLY A 19 -15.20 -16.47 17.01
N GLN A 20 -15.65 -15.25 17.29
CA GLN A 20 -16.92 -14.96 18.00
C GLN A 20 -18.15 -14.94 17.05
N GLY A 21 -17.97 -15.09 15.75
CA GLY A 21 -19.05 -14.97 14.76
C GLY A 21 -19.56 -13.54 14.54
N ASP A 22 -18.83 -12.52 15.01
CA ASP A 22 -19.21 -11.12 14.94
C ASP A 22 -18.69 -10.44 13.66
N GLY A 23 -19.37 -10.66 12.56
CA GLY A 23 -19.01 -10.09 11.25
C GLY A 23 -19.05 -8.57 11.20
N GLN A 24 -19.88 -7.92 12.04
CA GLN A 24 -19.93 -6.47 12.10
C GLN A 24 -18.63 -5.90 12.68
N ASN A 25 -18.13 -6.47 13.77
CA ASN A 25 -16.89 -6.04 14.38
C ASN A 25 -15.65 -6.47 13.60
N VAL A 26 -15.71 -7.56 12.83
CA VAL A 26 -14.69 -7.91 11.82
C VAL A 26 -14.50 -6.75 10.83
N ARG A 27 -15.58 -6.24 10.24
CA ARG A 27 -15.51 -5.09 9.30
C ARG A 27 -15.02 -3.84 10.00
N ARG A 28 -15.60 -3.49 11.13
CA ARG A 28 -15.21 -2.29 11.90
C ARG A 28 -13.72 -2.29 12.24
N SER A 29 -13.18 -3.44 12.63
CA SER A 29 -11.75 -3.58 12.95
C SER A 29 -10.86 -3.36 11.74
N ALA A 30 -11.20 -3.90 10.57
CA ALA A 30 -10.44 -3.69 9.35
C ALA A 30 -10.46 -2.23 8.89
N TYR A 31 -11.62 -1.57 8.92
CA TYR A 31 -11.72 -0.14 8.56
C TYR A 31 -11.07 0.78 9.60
N ALA A 32 -11.18 0.48 10.89
CA ALA A 32 -10.48 1.23 11.94
C ALA A 32 -8.96 1.15 11.74
N GLY A 33 -8.43 -0.04 11.44
CA GLY A 33 -7.03 -0.21 11.10
C GLY A 33 -6.60 0.63 9.90
N LEU A 34 -7.41 0.65 8.84
CA LEU A 34 -7.15 1.48 7.66
C LEU A 34 -7.09 2.97 8.02
N HIS A 35 -8.06 3.49 8.80
CA HIS A 35 -8.05 4.89 9.20
C HIS A 35 -6.81 5.25 10.02
N ILE A 36 -6.39 4.38 10.94
CA ILE A 36 -5.18 4.62 11.74
C ILE A 36 -3.95 4.65 10.84
N ILE A 37 -3.80 3.68 9.92
CA ILE A 37 -2.69 3.65 8.96
C ILE A 37 -2.68 4.92 8.12
N LEU A 38 -3.82 5.34 7.55
CA LEU A 38 -3.91 6.56 6.75
C LEU A 38 -3.56 7.83 7.56
N CYS A 39 -4.01 7.93 8.82
CA CYS A 39 -3.61 9.03 9.68
C CYS A 39 -2.09 9.07 9.92
N MET A 40 -1.48 7.91 10.18
CA MET A 40 -0.04 7.80 10.34
C MET A 40 0.71 8.18 9.05
N GLU A 41 0.20 7.75 7.90
CA GLU A 41 0.75 8.10 6.59
C GLU A 41 0.71 9.60 6.34
N VAL A 42 -0.43 10.24 6.57
CA VAL A 42 -0.58 11.70 6.39
C VAL A 42 0.43 12.46 7.26
N VAL A 43 0.62 12.05 8.52
CA VAL A 43 1.61 12.68 9.42
C VAL A 43 3.03 12.48 8.88
N LEU A 44 3.40 11.25 8.51
CA LEU A 44 4.74 10.95 7.98
C LEU A 44 5.00 11.68 6.66
N LEU A 45 4.03 11.68 5.76
CA LEU A 45 4.14 12.36 4.48
C LEU A 45 4.24 13.88 4.66
N GLY A 46 3.54 14.44 5.64
CA GLY A 46 3.67 15.85 6.01
C GLY A 46 5.09 16.21 6.46
N ILE A 47 5.70 15.36 7.29
CA ILE A 47 7.10 15.53 7.74
C ILE A 47 8.07 15.42 6.55
N VAL A 48 7.93 14.37 5.73
CA VAL A 48 8.80 14.15 4.55
C VAL A 48 8.63 15.29 3.54
N PHE A 49 7.40 15.79 3.35
CA PHE A 49 7.13 16.94 2.49
C PHE A 49 7.83 18.21 2.98
N ALA A 50 7.78 18.48 4.28
CA ALA A 50 8.46 19.64 4.87
C ALA A 50 9.98 19.56 4.70
N LEU A 51 10.54 18.35 4.75
CA LEU A 51 11.99 18.10 4.65
C LEU A 51 12.47 17.80 3.22
N ARG A 52 11.59 17.77 2.23
CA ARG A 52 11.89 17.35 0.85
C ARG A 52 13.11 18.03 0.19
N GLY A 53 13.31 19.30 0.51
CA GLY A 53 14.45 20.09 -0.01
C GLY A 53 15.78 19.79 0.67
N GLN A 54 15.77 19.12 1.82
CA GLN A 54 16.97 18.81 2.60
C GLN A 54 17.40 17.35 2.44
N VAL A 55 16.43 16.45 2.19
CA VAL A 55 16.67 15.00 2.13
C VAL A 55 17.75 14.63 1.11
N GLY A 56 17.72 15.23 -0.08
CA GLY A 56 18.76 15.00 -1.10
C GLY A 56 20.15 15.37 -0.63
N GLY A 57 20.31 16.51 0.04
CA GLY A 57 21.59 17.00 0.57
C GLY A 57 22.14 16.17 1.74
N TRP A 58 21.33 15.37 2.42
CA TRP A 58 21.81 14.48 3.49
C TRP A 58 22.58 13.25 2.95
N PHE A 59 22.34 12.88 1.69
CA PHE A 59 22.93 11.71 1.09
C PHE A 59 24.00 12.03 0.05
N THR A 60 23.97 13.24 -0.53
CA THR A 60 24.92 13.64 -1.59
C THR A 60 25.01 15.16 -1.73
N ASP A 61 26.22 15.64 -2.03
CA ASP A 61 26.49 17.02 -2.42
C ASP A 61 26.23 17.28 -3.92
N ASN A 62 25.86 16.23 -4.68
CA ASN A 62 25.59 16.37 -6.10
C ASN A 62 24.18 16.89 -6.32
N ALA A 63 24.05 18.10 -6.88
CA ALA A 63 22.79 18.78 -7.15
C ALA A 63 21.88 18.01 -8.15
N GLU A 64 22.47 17.28 -9.09
CA GLU A 64 21.73 16.48 -10.07
C GLU A 64 21.02 15.31 -9.39
N VAL A 65 21.71 14.60 -8.50
CA VAL A 65 21.14 13.49 -7.72
C VAL A 65 20.07 13.98 -6.76
N SER A 66 20.31 15.12 -6.11
CA SER A 66 19.31 15.76 -5.23
C SER A 66 18.04 16.16 -5.99
N GLY A 67 18.17 16.64 -7.23
CA GLY A 67 17.05 16.92 -8.13
C GLY A 67 16.25 15.66 -8.51
N MET A 68 16.92 14.54 -8.78
CA MET A 68 16.26 13.26 -9.05
C MET A 68 15.46 12.76 -7.84
N VAL A 69 16.00 12.90 -6.63
CA VAL A 69 15.30 12.52 -5.38
C VAL A 69 14.03 13.36 -5.22
N ALA A 70 14.10 14.68 -5.48
CA ALA A 70 12.92 15.54 -5.42
C ALA A 70 11.86 15.17 -6.46
N ALA A 71 12.24 14.73 -7.65
CA ALA A 71 11.31 14.28 -8.69
C ALA A 71 10.58 12.98 -8.32
N LEU A 72 11.22 12.09 -7.57
CA LEU A 72 10.64 10.83 -7.10
C LEU A 72 9.64 11.02 -5.93
N PHE A 73 9.55 12.23 -5.39
CA PHE A 73 8.69 12.51 -4.25
C PHE A 73 7.22 12.26 -4.55
N PHE A 74 6.73 12.66 -5.71
CA PHE A 74 5.33 12.46 -6.11
C PHE A 74 4.97 10.97 -6.29
N PRO A 75 5.73 10.15 -7.04
CA PRO A 75 5.53 8.70 -7.07
C PRO A 75 5.56 8.06 -5.68
N PHE A 76 6.44 8.54 -4.81
CA PHE A 76 6.54 8.04 -3.43
C PHE A 76 5.27 8.34 -2.60
N LEU A 77 4.68 9.53 -2.74
CA LEU A 77 3.40 9.84 -2.08
C LEU A 77 2.28 8.87 -2.47
N VAL A 78 2.12 8.65 -3.77
CA VAL A 78 1.07 7.74 -4.28
C VAL A 78 1.34 6.29 -3.87
N TYR A 79 2.61 5.87 -3.92
CA TYR A 79 3.06 4.57 -3.45
C TYR A 79 2.64 4.31 -2.00
N GLN A 80 2.82 5.28 -1.13
CA GLN A 80 2.59 5.15 0.31
C GLN A 80 1.13 4.80 0.61
N PHE A 81 0.18 5.52 0.00
CA PHE A 81 -1.26 5.23 0.16
C PHE A 81 -1.64 3.85 -0.37
N GLY A 82 -1.04 3.42 -1.49
CA GLY A 82 -1.23 2.07 -2.03
C GLY A 82 -0.72 0.99 -1.08
N ASP A 83 0.44 1.22 -0.46
CA ASP A 83 1.07 0.31 0.50
C ASP A 83 0.21 0.13 1.76
N GLY A 84 -0.25 1.23 2.37
CA GLY A 84 -1.12 1.18 3.54
C GLY A 84 -2.43 0.44 3.29
N LEU A 85 -3.07 0.70 2.15
CA LEU A 85 -4.29 -0.01 1.74
C LEU A 85 -4.02 -1.52 1.59
N GLN A 86 -2.93 -1.89 0.92
CA GLN A 86 -2.55 -3.28 0.70
C GLN A 86 -2.23 -3.98 2.00
N ILE A 87 -1.38 -3.41 2.85
CA ILE A 87 -0.97 -4.00 4.14
C ILE A 87 -2.18 -4.24 5.03
N ASN A 88 -3.08 -3.25 5.12
CA ASN A 88 -4.28 -3.36 5.94
C ASN A 88 -5.17 -4.52 5.51
N PHE A 89 -5.57 -4.58 4.23
CA PHE A 89 -6.49 -5.60 3.76
C PHE A 89 -5.85 -6.98 3.57
N ALA A 90 -4.55 -7.04 3.28
CA ALA A 90 -3.82 -8.30 3.31
C ALA A 90 -3.86 -8.93 4.72
N ASN A 91 -3.62 -8.14 5.76
CA ASN A 91 -3.68 -8.62 7.13
C ASN A 91 -5.12 -8.90 7.60
N ALA A 92 -6.10 -8.11 7.18
CA ALA A 92 -7.51 -8.41 7.44
C ALA A 92 -7.95 -9.74 6.82
N LEU A 93 -7.53 -10.04 5.58
CA LEU A 93 -7.79 -11.32 4.91
C LEU A 93 -7.06 -12.49 5.60
N ARG A 94 -5.84 -12.28 6.09
CA ARG A 94 -5.15 -13.26 6.94
C ARG A 94 -5.95 -13.54 8.21
N GLY A 95 -6.47 -12.51 8.86
CA GLY A 95 -7.32 -12.64 10.05
C GLY A 95 -8.57 -13.48 9.82
N ILE A 96 -9.19 -13.37 8.64
CA ILE A 96 -10.31 -14.24 8.26
C ILE A 96 -9.89 -15.56 7.61
N SER A 97 -8.59 -15.88 7.55
CA SER A 97 -8.03 -17.10 6.96
C SER A 97 -8.30 -17.30 5.46
N ASP A 98 -8.51 -16.20 4.71
CA ASP A 98 -8.73 -16.20 3.25
C ASP A 98 -7.42 -15.86 2.49
N VAL A 99 -6.41 -16.73 2.61
CA VAL A 99 -5.04 -16.47 2.14
C VAL A 99 -4.82 -16.83 0.67
N LYS A 100 -5.52 -17.87 0.17
CA LYS A 100 -5.30 -18.37 -1.21
C LYS A 100 -5.52 -17.29 -2.28
N PRO A 101 -6.61 -16.51 -2.27
CA PRO A 101 -6.81 -15.44 -3.26
C PRO A 101 -5.77 -14.33 -3.18
N MET A 102 -5.14 -14.10 -2.03
CA MET A 102 -4.10 -13.07 -1.89
C MET A 102 -2.91 -13.33 -2.81
N MET A 103 -2.49 -14.59 -2.98
CA MET A 103 -1.38 -14.96 -3.87
C MET A 103 -1.72 -14.64 -5.33
N ILE A 104 -2.95 -14.93 -5.75
CA ILE A 104 -3.43 -14.64 -7.12
C ILE A 104 -3.50 -13.12 -7.33
N ILE A 105 -4.04 -12.38 -6.37
CA ILE A 105 -4.12 -10.92 -6.43
C ILE A 105 -2.71 -10.32 -6.51
N ALA A 106 -1.77 -10.78 -5.69
CA ALA A 106 -0.38 -10.32 -5.73
C ALA A 106 0.25 -10.59 -7.10
N PHE A 107 0.07 -11.79 -7.65
CA PHE A 107 0.59 -12.13 -8.97
C PHE A 107 0.02 -11.20 -10.06
N ILE A 108 -1.30 -11.01 -10.10
CA ILE A 108 -1.95 -10.13 -11.07
C ILE A 108 -1.44 -8.69 -10.92
N SER A 109 -1.40 -8.17 -9.70
CA SER A 109 -1.03 -6.76 -9.44
C SER A 109 0.43 -6.49 -9.78
N TYR A 110 1.35 -7.40 -9.44
CA TYR A 110 2.78 -7.16 -9.66
C TYR A 110 3.25 -7.56 -11.05
N PHE A 111 2.81 -8.70 -11.59
CA PHE A 111 3.30 -9.17 -12.88
C PHE A 111 2.46 -8.67 -14.06
N ILE A 112 1.14 -8.61 -13.93
CA ILE A 112 0.25 -8.25 -15.04
C ILE A 112 0.01 -6.74 -15.09
N ILE A 113 0.00 -6.03 -13.96
CA ILE A 113 -0.26 -4.59 -13.91
C ILE A 113 1.04 -3.81 -13.74
N SER A 114 1.81 -4.06 -12.69
CA SER A 114 2.96 -3.24 -12.31
C SER A 114 4.08 -3.28 -13.36
N LEU A 115 4.48 -4.48 -13.82
CA LEU A 115 5.56 -4.60 -14.81
C LEU A 115 5.24 -3.94 -16.15
N PRO A 116 4.06 -4.15 -16.79
CA PRO A 116 3.74 -3.46 -18.03
C PRO A 116 3.63 -1.94 -17.86
N VAL A 117 3.06 -1.46 -16.75
CA VAL A 117 2.97 -0.02 -16.48
C VAL A 117 4.36 0.58 -16.32
N GLY A 118 5.26 -0.06 -15.59
CA GLY A 118 6.64 0.39 -15.43
C GLY A 118 7.39 0.43 -16.76
N TYR A 119 7.20 -0.57 -17.61
CA TYR A 119 7.78 -0.61 -18.94
C TYR A 119 7.23 0.51 -19.83
N LEU A 120 5.91 0.69 -19.88
CA LEU A 120 5.27 1.73 -20.68
C LEU A 120 5.69 3.13 -20.22
N CYS A 121 5.62 3.42 -18.94
CA CYS A 121 5.99 4.73 -18.41
C CYS A 121 7.49 5.01 -18.52
N GLY A 122 8.34 4.01 -18.24
CA GLY A 122 9.78 4.18 -18.26
C GLY A 122 10.37 4.29 -19.66
N PHE A 123 9.97 3.40 -20.57
CA PHE A 123 10.59 3.25 -21.88
C PHE A 123 9.76 3.81 -23.04
N VAL A 124 8.44 3.59 -23.05
CA VAL A 124 7.58 4.04 -24.17
C VAL A 124 7.28 5.53 -24.06
N PHE A 125 6.90 6.01 -22.87
CA PHE A 125 6.67 7.44 -22.62
C PHE A 125 7.96 8.23 -22.35
N GLY A 126 9.10 7.55 -22.21
CA GLY A 126 10.38 8.20 -22.04
C GLY A 126 10.58 8.92 -20.69
N TRP A 127 9.78 8.58 -19.67
CA TRP A 127 9.89 9.21 -18.33
C TRP A 127 11.10 8.71 -17.54
N GLY A 128 11.88 7.79 -18.10
CA GLY A 128 13.11 7.28 -17.51
C GLY A 128 12.86 6.67 -16.11
N LEU A 129 13.72 7.03 -15.15
CA LEU A 129 13.67 6.49 -13.78
C LEU A 129 12.31 6.75 -13.10
N THR A 130 11.75 7.94 -13.23
CA THR A 130 10.44 8.29 -12.64
C THR A 130 9.31 7.42 -13.20
N GLY A 131 9.36 7.12 -14.51
CA GLY A 131 8.40 6.23 -15.15
C GLY A 131 8.48 4.79 -14.64
N VAL A 132 9.67 4.26 -14.45
CA VAL A 132 9.86 2.93 -13.85
C VAL A 132 9.35 2.90 -12.40
N TRP A 133 9.58 3.95 -11.63
CA TRP A 133 9.05 4.08 -10.27
C TRP A 133 7.52 4.10 -10.20
N MET A 134 6.84 4.56 -11.25
CA MET A 134 5.38 4.53 -11.32
C MET A 134 4.79 3.12 -11.30
N ALA A 135 5.59 2.09 -11.62
CA ALA A 135 5.17 0.69 -11.48
C ALA A 135 4.70 0.35 -10.06
N PHE A 136 5.37 0.88 -9.03
CA PHE A 136 5.06 0.60 -7.63
C PHE A 136 3.71 1.17 -7.18
N PRO A 137 3.41 2.47 -7.35
CA PRO A 137 2.09 3.02 -7.02
C PRO A 137 0.96 2.25 -7.69
N PHE A 138 1.07 1.95 -8.98
CA PHE A 138 0.04 1.22 -9.71
C PHE A 138 -0.10 -0.23 -9.24
N GLY A 139 1.02 -0.92 -9.01
CA GLY A 139 1.03 -2.28 -8.49
C GLY A 139 0.40 -2.39 -7.11
N LEU A 140 0.85 -1.57 -6.15
CA LEU A 140 0.35 -1.63 -4.78
C LEU A 140 -1.09 -1.13 -4.64
N THR A 141 -1.44 -0.06 -5.36
CA THR A 141 -2.82 0.44 -5.33
C THR A 141 -3.78 -0.59 -5.92
N SER A 142 -3.44 -1.21 -7.05
CA SER A 142 -4.27 -2.27 -7.64
C SER A 142 -4.39 -3.48 -6.71
N ALA A 143 -3.29 -3.91 -6.08
CA ALA A 143 -3.31 -4.97 -5.08
C ALA A 143 -4.22 -4.61 -3.89
N GLY A 144 -4.06 -3.40 -3.34
CA GLY A 144 -4.86 -2.91 -2.22
C GLY A 144 -6.36 -2.87 -2.53
N VAL A 145 -6.73 -2.36 -3.71
CA VAL A 145 -8.13 -2.31 -4.16
C VAL A 145 -8.70 -3.72 -4.35
N MET A 146 -7.96 -4.63 -4.99
CA MET A 146 -8.42 -6.01 -5.20
C MET A 146 -8.57 -6.76 -3.86
N LEU A 147 -7.65 -6.58 -2.92
CA LEU A 147 -7.73 -7.15 -1.58
C LEU A 147 -8.92 -6.57 -0.79
N TRP A 148 -9.17 -5.26 -0.89
CA TRP A 148 -10.34 -4.62 -0.29
C TRP A 148 -11.64 -5.18 -0.85
N LEU A 149 -11.77 -5.29 -2.18
CA LEU A 149 -12.96 -5.87 -2.83
C LEU A 149 -13.18 -7.32 -2.38
N ARG A 150 -12.10 -8.10 -2.30
CA ARG A 150 -12.15 -9.47 -1.80
C ARG A 150 -12.62 -9.54 -0.35
N PHE A 151 -12.04 -8.71 0.53
CA PHE A 151 -12.44 -8.64 1.94
C PHE A 151 -13.91 -8.26 2.08
N ARG A 152 -14.36 -7.23 1.34
CA ARG A 152 -15.75 -6.78 1.33
C ARG A 152 -16.71 -7.89 0.90
N LYS A 153 -16.38 -8.63 -0.16
CA LYS A 153 -17.18 -9.76 -0.64
C LYS A 153 -17.25 -10.85 0.42
N GLN A 154 -16.12 -11.26 0.96
CA GLN A 154 -16.02 -12.36 1.92
C GLN A 154 -16.79 -12.07 3.22
N THR A 155 -16.71 -10.82 3.71
CA THR A 155 -17.42 -10.41 4.93
C THR A 155 -18.90 -10.13 4.72
N ARG A 156 -19.35 -9.98 3.48
CA ARG A 156 -20.77 -9.83 3.16
C ARG A 156 -21.50 -11.17 3.00
N GLU A 157 -20.80 -12.16 2.46
CA GLU A 157 -21.39 -13.45 2.07
C GLU A 157 -21.20 -14.56 3.10
N ARG A 158 -20.16 -14.48 3.96
CA ARG A 158 -19.74 -15.59 4.81
C ARG A 158 -19.59 -15.29 6.30
N ILE A 159 -19.80 -14.06 6.71
CA ILE A 159 -19.74 -13.56 8.07
C ILE A 159 -20.91 -12.58 8.29
#